data_aa1266f112e5eccefec10087cbb21c71
#
_entry.id   aa1266f112e5eccefec10087cbb21c71
#
_cell.length_a   1.000
_cell.length_b   1.000
_cell.length_c   1.000
_cell.angle_alpha   90.00
_cell.angle_beta   90.00
_cell.angle_gamma   90.00
#
_symmetry.space_group_name_H-M   'P 1'
#
loop_
_entity.id
_entity.type
_entity.pdbx_description
1 polymer ?
#
loop_
_entity_poly.entity_id
_entity_poly.type
_entity_poly.pdbx_seq_one_letter_code
_entity_poly.pdbx_strand_id
1 'polypeptide(L)'
;MGKMRVLLSGYYGKGNGGDEALLATLLQMLPLDVTPVVLSGNPEETHRHYGVECYNRMGVLSVFKALRSCDAFIWGGGSLMQDATSTISPFYYGGLMALAQVMGLKTVAWGQGIGPLLRSQTRFLAQRNFAGCTQVSVRD
;
A
#
# COMPACT_ATOMS: atom_id res chain seq x y z
N MET A 1 23.89 4.75 -10.45
CA MET A 1 22.45 4.99 -10.51
C MET A 1 21.74 4.30 -9.37
N GLY A 2 20.90 5.02 -8.66
CA GLY A 2 20.12 4.44 -7.59
C GLY A 2 19.03 3.53 -8.13
N LYS A 3 18.71 2.50 -7.36
CA LYS A 3 17.56 1.66 -7.67
C LYS A 3 16.28 2.41 -7.36
N MET A 4 15.22 2.11 -8.11
CA MET A 4 13.89 2.63 -7.80
C MET A 4 13.43 2.05 -6.46
N ARG A 5 12.99 2.91 -5.56
CA ARG A 5 12.47 2.50 -4.25
C ARG A 5 10.96 2.55 -4.29
N VAL A 6 10.32 1.47 -3.89
CA VAL A 6 8.86 1.32 -3.99
C VAL A 6 8.31 1.01 -2.60
N LEU A 7 7.36 1.83 -2.15
CA LEU A 7 6.69 1.65 -0.87
C LEU A 7 5.44 0.80 -1.06
N LEU A 8 5.35 -0.30 -0.31
CA LEU A 8 4.23 -1.24 -0.38
C LEU A 8 3.32 -1.02 0.81
N SER A 9 2.03 -0.82 0.55
CA SER A 9 1.00 -0.63 1.57
C SER A 9 -0.07 -1.71 1.45
N GLY A 10 -0.39 -2.31 2.59
CA GLY A 10 -1.42 -3.34 2.72
C GLY A 10 -1.57 -3.69 4.19
N TYR A 11 -2.32 -4.73 4.49
CA TYR A 11 -2.55 -5.15 5.87
C TYR A 11 -1.44 -6.10 6.33
N TYR A 12 -0.20 -5.59 6.33
CA TYR A 12 1.00 -6.37 6.60
C TYR A 12 1.45 -6.27 8.06
N GLY A 13 2.06 -7.34 8.55
CA GLY A 13 2.60 -7.37 9.91
C GLY A 13 1.53 -7.51 10.98
N LYS A 14 0.35 -8.02 10.63
CA LYS A 14 -0.78 -8.19 11.55
C LYS A 14 -1.17 -9.67 11.72
N GLY A 15 -0.37 -10.58 11.20
CA GLY A 15 -0.63 -12.02 11.33
C GLY A 15 -1.72 -12.55 10.40
N ASN A 16 -2.14 -11.79 9.41
CA ASN A 16 -3.13 -12.24 8.44
C ASN A 16 -2.46 -13.00 7.31
N GLY A 17 -2.71 -14.31 7.23
CA GLY A 17 -2.04 -15.18 6.27
C GLY A 17 -2.31 -14.82 4.82
N GLY A 18 -3.52 -14.37 4.50
CA GLY A 18 -3.87 -13.95 3.13
C GLY A 18 -3.09 -12.72 2.69
N ASP A 19 -3.02 -11.71 3.53
CA ASP A 19 -2.28 -10.49 3.23
C ASP A 19 -0.78 -10.74 3.19
N GLU A 20 -0.26 -11.59 4.07
CA GLU A 20 1.16 -11.96 4.04
C GLU A 20 1.51 -12.74 2.78
N ALA A 21 0.62 -13.61 2.29
CA ALA A 21 0.83 -14.32 1.03
C ALA A 21 0.84 -13.36 -0.15
N LEU A 22 -0.03 -12.34 -0.15
CA LEU A 22 -0.03 -11.31 -1.18
C LEU A 22 1.26 -10.50 -1.18
N LEU A 23 1.78 -10.16 0.01
CA LEU A 23 3.06 -9.48 0.12
C LEU A 23 4.20 -10.33 -0.44
N ALA A 24 4.26 -11.60 -0.06
CA ALA A 24 5.28 -12.51 -0.55
C ALA A 24 5.26 -12.62 -2.09
N THR A 25 4.06 -12.74 -2.65
CA THR A 25 3.88 -12.81 -4.11
C THR A 25 4.37 -11.53 -4.77
N LEU A 26 3.97 -10.38 -4.24
CA LEU A 26 4.36 -9.08 -4.80
C LEU A 26 5.88 -8.89 -4.75
N LEU A 27 6.51 -9.27 -3.63
CA LEU A 27 7.96 -9.18 -3.51
C LEU A 27 8.68 -10.04 -4.55
N GLN A 28 8.13 -11.22 -4.85
CA GLN A 28 8.70 -12.09 -5.89
C GLN A 28 8.52 -11.53 -7.30
N MET A 29 7.48 -10.76 -7.53
CA MET A 29 7.18 -10.19 -8.84
C MET A 29 7.96 -8.92 -9.15
N LEU A 30 8.51 -8.26 -8.13
CA LEU A 30 9.25 -7.01 -8.35
C LEU A 30 10.56 -7.28 -9.10
N PRO A 31 10.91 -6.43 -10.07
CA PRO A 31 12.21 -6.54 -10.74
C PRO A 31 13.39 -6.40 -9.77
N LEU A 32 14.53 -6.98 -10.13
CA LEU A 32 15.72 -6.96 -9.27
C LEU A 32 16.29 -5.56 -9.06
N ASP A 33 16.01 -4.64 -9.95
CA ASP A 33 16.45 -3.24 -9.84
C ASP A 33 15.50 -2.37 -9.03
N VAL A 34 14.47 -2.98 -8.43
CA VAL A 34 13.52 -2.29 -7.55
C VAL A 34 13.81 -2.68 -6.11
N THR A 35 13.92 -1.67 -5.24
CA THR A 35 14.11 -1.88 -3.80
C THR A 35 12.76 -1.75 -3.10
N PRO A 36 12.20 -2.84 -2.56
CA PRO A 36 10.94 -2.76 -1.84
C PRO A 36 11.12 -2.16 -0.44
N VAL A 37 10.16 -1.36 -0.03
CA VAL A 37 10.04 -0.82 1.33
C VAL A 37 8.61 -1.10 1.78
N VAL A 38 8.42 -1.61 2.98
CA VAL A 38 7.12 -2.09 3.43
C VAL A 38 6.62 -1.30 4.65
N LEU A 39 5.37 -0.86 4.60
CA LEU A 39 4.67 -0.36 5.78
C LEU A 39 4.06 -1.56 6.52
N SER A 40 4.49 -1.78 7.76
CA SER A 40 4.11 -2.97 8.51
C SER A 40 3.61 -2.61 9.90
N GLY A 41 2.67 -3.42 10.42
CA GLY A 41 2.25 -3.36 11.81
C GLY A 41 3.29 -3.93 12.77
N ASN A 42 4.26 -4.69 12.26
CA ASN A 42 5.39 -5.20 13.03
C ASN A 42 6.65 -5.13 12.14
N PRO A 43 7.28 -3.96 12.05
CA PRO A 43 8.41 -3.78 11.13
C PRO A 43 9.58 -4.73 11.36
N GLU A 44 9.91 -5.02 12.62
CA GLU A 44 11.02 -5.89 12.94
C GLU A 44 10.79 -7.32 12.44
N GLU A 45 9.58 -7.84 12.65
CA GLU A 45 9.23 -9.17 12.19
C GLU A 45 9.17 -9.26 10.68
N THR A 46 8.57 -8.27 10.03
CA THR A 46 8.50 -8.22 8.57
C THR A 46 9.90 -8.14 7.97
N HIS A 47 10.77 -7.32 8.53
CA HIS A 47 12.17 -7.23 8.10
C HIS A 47 12.88 -8.56 8.27
N ARG A 48 12.72 -9.22 9.41
CA ARG A 48 13.36 -10.50 9.70
C ARG A 48 12.87 -11.60 8.76
N HIS A 49 11.57 -11.58 8.44
CA HIS A 49 10.95 -12.62 7.64
C HIS A 49 11.26 -12.49 6.14
N TYR A 50 11.26 -11.25 5.63
CA TYR A 50 11.40 -11.01 4.18
C TYR A 50 12.73 -10.36 3.80
N GLY A 51 13.49 -9.87 4.75
CA GLY A 51 14.75 -9.19 4.46
C GLY A 51 14.59 -7.83 3.80
N VAL A 52 13.46 -7.16 4.00
CA VAL A 52 13.15 -5.88 3.37
C VAL A 52 13.15 -4.75 4.38
N GLU A 53 13.42 -3.54 3.90
CA GLU A 53 13.33 -2.33 4.71
C GLU A 53 11.87 -2.08 5.09
N CYS A 54 11.61 -1.78 6.37
CA CYS A 54 10.25 -1.63 6.88
C CYS A 54 10.11 -0.38 7.72
N TYR A 55 8.90 0.18 7.69
CA TYR A 55 8.50 1.30 8.53
C TYR A 55 7.17 0.97 9.22
N ASN A 56 6.94 1.58 10.39
CA ASN A 56 5.71 1.38 11.13
C ASN A 56 4.53 2.05 10.40
N ARG A 57 3.53 1.26 10.06
CA ARG A 57 2.37 1.72 9.30
C ARG A 57 1.48 2.71 10.06
N MET A 58 1.58 2.76 11.38
CA MET A 58 0.74 3.61 12.23
C MET A 58 1.47 4.86 12.72
N GLY A 59 2.78 4.97 12.49
CA GLY A 59 3.53 6.15 12.90
C GLY A 59 3.49 7.23 11.84
N VAL A 60 2.96 8.40 12.15
CA VAL A 60 2.83 9.50 11.18
C VAL A 60 4.18 9.90 10.60
N LEU A 61 5.17 10.12 11.49
CA LEU A 61 6.51 10.47 11.05
C LEU A 61 7.18 9.34 10.26
N SER A 62 6.95 8.09 10.69
CA SER A 62 7.48 6.91 10.04
C SER A 62 6.96 6.79 8.61
N VAL A 63 5.64 6.94 8.44
CA VAL A 63 4.99 6.89 7.13
C VAL A 63 5.51 8.02 6.23
N PHE A 64 5.62 9.22 6.77
CA PHE A 64 6.09 10.37 6.00
C PHE A 64 7.54 10.15 5.54
N LYS A 65 8.41 9.65 6.42
CA LYS A 65 9.80 9.34 6.06
C LYS A 65 9.85 8.27 4.97
N ALA A 66 9.02 7.24 5.08
CA ALA A 66 8.96 6.18 4.08
C ALA A 66 8.57 6.74 2.71
N LEU A 67 7.51 7.56 2.66
CA LEU A 67 7.06 8.18 1.42
C LEU A 67 8.14 9.07 0.79
N ARG A 68 8.83 9.87 1.61
CA ARG A 68 9.88 10.76 1.12
C ARG A 68 11.07 9.99 0.56
N SER A 69 11.30 8.79 1.03
CA SER A 69 12.45 7.99 0.61
C SER A 69 12.17 7.15 -0.63
N CYS A 70 10.94 7.14 -1.14
CA CYS A 70 10.52 6.27 -2.22
C CYS A 70 10.13 7.05 -3.47
N ASP A 71 10.19 6.36 -4.60
CA ASP A 71 9.86 6.91 -5.92
C ASP A 71 8.44 6.51 -6.35
N ALA A 72 7.94 5.42 -5.80
CA ALA A 72 6.63 4.88 -6.14
C ALA A 72 5.93 4.32 -4.90
N PHE A 73 4.62 4.24 -4.98
CA PHE A 73 3.76 3.72 -3.91
C PHE A 73 2.77 2.74 -4.50
N ILE A 74 2.66 1.56 -3.90
CA ILE A 74 1.78 0.49 -4.38
C ILE A 74 0.86 0.00 -3.27
N TRP A 75 -0.45 -0.07 -3.57
CA TRP A 75 -1.37 -0.90 -2.80
C TRP A 75 -1.12 -2.35 -3.18
N GLY A 76 -0.75 -3.17 -2.23
CA GLY A 76 -0.22 -4.51 -2.47
C GLY A 76 -1.25 -5.63 -2.55
N GLY A 77 -2.42 -5.37 -3.09
CA GLY A 77 -3.46 -6.39 -3.24
C GLY A 77 -4.43 -6.43 -2.08
N GLY A 78 -5.44 -7.29 -2.16
CA GLY A 78 -6.48 -7.39 -1.15
C GLY A 78 -7.60 -6.38 -1.36
N SER A 79 -8.51 -6.31 -0.40
CA SER A 79 -9.68 -5.42 -0.45
C SER A 79 -9.46 -4.24 0.51
N LEU A 80 -8.60 -3.32 0.11
CA LEU A 80 -8.26 -2.17 0.94
C LEU A 80 -9.34 -1.09 0.92
N MET A 81 -10.03 -0.93 -0.20
CA MET A 81 -11.08 0.07 -0.37
C MET A 81 -12.45 -0.57 -0.23
N GLN A 82 -12.83 -0.85 1.01
CA GLN A 82 -14.18 -1.31 1.36
C GLN A 82 -14.55 -0.74 2.73
N ASP A 83 -15.82 -0.43 2.95
CA ASP A 83 -16.28 0.14 4.22
C ASP A 83 -17.38 -0.69 4.90
N ALA A 84 -17.55 -1.94 4.48
CA ALA A 84 -18.55 -2.82 5.05
C ALA A 84 -18.25 -3.20 6.50
N THR A 85 -16.97 -3.39 6.83
CA THR A 85 -16.52 -3.79 8.17
C THR A 85 -15.83 -2.67 8.93
N SER A 86 -15.31 -1.66 8.22
CA SER A 86 -14.61 -0.55 8.86
C SER A 86 -14.60 0.66 7.91
N THR A 87 -14.86 1.85 8.45
CA THR A 87 -14.71 3.09 7.71
C THR A 87 -13.30 3.67 7.85
N ILE A 88 -12.56 3.23 8.87
CA ILE A 88 -11.20 3.73 9.10
C ILE A 88 -10.23 3.22 8.04
N SER A 89 -10.36 1.93 7.65
CA SER A 89 -9.43 1.32 6.70
C SER A 89 -9.39 2.01 5.34
N PRO A 90 -10.53 2.29 4.67
CA PRO A 90 -10.47 2.99 3.39
C PRO A 90 -9.90 4.41 3.54
N PHE A 91 -10.15 5.11 4.65
CA PHE A 91 -9.55 6.42 4.87
C PHE A 91 -8.04 6.32 5.08
N TYR A 92 -7.57 5.32 5.81
CA TYR A 92 -6.13 5.10 5.99
C TYR A 92 -5.45 4.83 4.65
N TYR A 93 -5.91 3.81 3.92
CA TYR A 93 -5.27 3.42 2.66
C TYR A 93 -5.46 4.48 1.57
N GLY A 94 -6.65 5.02 1.47
CA GLY A 94 -6.95 6.07 0.50
C GLY A 94 -6.23 7.37 0.81
N GLY A 95 -6.10 7.71 2.08
CA GLY A 95 -5.33 8.88 2.50
C GLY A 95 -3.85 8.76 2.15
N LEU A 96 -3.26 7.58 2.36
CA LEU A 96 -1.87 7.32 1.97
C LEU A 96 -1.68 7.44 0.46
N MET A 97 -2.60 6.87 -0.32
CA MET A 97 -2.54 6.95 -1.77
C MET A 97 -2.61 8.41 -2.23
N ALA A 98 -3.55 9.19 -1.67
CA ALA A 98 -3.68 10.61 -2.00
C ALA A 98 -2.41 11.37 -1.63
N LEU A 99 -1.85 11.11 -0.46
CA LEU A 99 -0.62 11.76 -0.01
C LEU A 99 0.55 11.44 -0.95
N ALA A 100 0.70 10.18 -1.32
CA ALA A 100 1.74 9.75 -2.26
C ALA A 100 1.60 10.48 -3.60
N GLN A 101 0.38 10.61 -4.11
CA GLN A 101 0.11 11.33 -5.35
C GLN A 101 0.48 12.80 -5.24
N VAL A 102 0.11 13.46 -4.14
CA VAL A 102 0.45 14.86 -3.88
C VAL A 102 1.95 15.05 -3.79
N MET A 103 2.67 14.09 -3.20
CA MET A 103 4.12 14.15 -3.08
C MET A 103 4.86 13.82 -4.38
N GLY A 104 4.14 13.49 -5.44
CA GLY A 104 4.72 13.26 -6.76
C GLY A 104 5.22 11.83 -7.00
N LEU A 105 4.88 10.89 -6.13
CA LEU A 105 5.23 9.48 -6.37
C LEU A 105 4.38 8.91 -7.50
N LYS A 106 4.96 7.97 -8.24
CA LYS A 106 4.15 7.11 -9.12
C LYS A 106 3.33 6.18 -8.25
N THR A 107 2.06 5.98 -8.59
CA THR A 107 1.17 5.19 -7.74
C THR A 107 0.51 4.06 -8.53
N VAL A 108 0.41 2.90 -7.88
CA VAL A 108 -0.15 1.69 -8.47
C VAL A 108 -1.12 1.07 -7.47
N ALA A 109 -2.31 0.72 -7.93
CA ALA A 109 -3.24 -0.12 -7.19
C ALA A 109 -3.21 -1.50 -7.84
N TRP A 110 -2.58 -2.46 -7.16
CA TRP A 110 -2.34 -3.80 -7.71
C TRP A 110 -3.32 -4.82 -7.15
N GLY A 111 -4.01 -5.54 -8.04
CA GLY A 111 -4.84 -6.67 -7.65
C GLY A 111 -5.94 -6.34 -6.65
N GLN A 112 -6.55 -5.15 -6.76
CA GLN A 112 -7.51 -4.68 -5.76
C GLN A 112 -8.88 -5.30 -5.94
N GLY A 113 -9.44 -5.85 -4.84
CA GLY A 113 -10.87 -6.09 -4.73
C GLY A 113 -11.53 -4.80 -4.28
N ILE A 114 -12.48 -4.29 -5.05
CA ILE A 114 -13.12 -3.00 -4.78
C ILE A 114 -14.50 -3.23 -4.18
N GLY A 115 -14.79 -2.48 -3.11
CA GLY A 115 -16.09 -2.48 -2.47
C GLY A 115 -16.33 -3.64 -1.53
N PRO A 116 -17.50 -3.66 -0.87
CA PRO A 116 -18.53 -2.62 -1.02
C PRO A 116 -18.10 -1.28 -0.41
N LEU A 117 -18.50 -0.19 -1.05
CA LEU A 117 -18.29 1.17 -0.57
C LEU A 117 -19.65 1.80 -0.34
N LEU A 118 -20.08 1.75 0.91
CA LEU A 118 -21.45 2.13 1.31
C LEU A 118 -21.61 3.63 1.57
N ARG A 119 -20.49 4.33 1.86
CA ARG A 119 -20.52 5.75 2.19
C ARG A 119 -20.07 6.58 0.99
N SER A 120 -20.72 7.75 0.82
CA SER A 120 -20.37 8.65 -0.29
C SER A 120 -18.95 9.18 -0.17
N GLN A 121 -18.46 9.42 1.05
CA GLN A 121 -17.10 9.90 1.29
C GLN A 121 -16.05 8.88 0.84
N THR A 122 -16.26 7.60 1.15
CA THR A 122 -15.32 6.54 0.75
C THR A 122 -15.37 6.30 -0.75
N ARG A 123 -16.55 6.39 -1.37
CA ARG A 123 -16.67 6.29 -2.82
C ARG A 123 -15.94 7.45 -3.52
N PHE A 124 -16.10 8.66 -3.02
CA PHE A 124 -15.41 9.82 -3.58
C PHE A 124 -13.89 9.66 -3.47
N LEU A 125 -13.41 9.24 -2.30
CA LEU A 125 -11.98 9.02 -2.09
C LEU A 125 -11.44 7.94 -3.03
N ALA A 126 -12.15 6.82 -3.18
CA ALA A 126 -11.76 5.75 -4.07
C ALA A 126 -11.68 6.24 -5.52
N GLN A 127 -12.68 6.98 -5.99
CA GLN A 127 -12.67 7.53 -7.34
C GLN A 127 -11.47 8.44 -7.57
N ARG A 128 -11.18 9.30 -6.60
CA ARG A 128 -10.03 10.20 -6.69
C ARG A 128 -8.72 9.42 -6.69
N ASN A 129 -8.59 8.41 -5.82
CA ASN A 129 -7.40 7.57 -5.76
C ASN A 129 -7.13 6.86 -7.09
N PHE A 130 -8.15 6.19 -7.62
CA PHE A 130 -7.98 5.41 -8.85
C PHE A 130 -7.73 6.32 -10.06
N ALA A 131 -8.38 7.48 -10.11
CA ALA A 131 -8.15 8.44 -11.19
C ALA A 131 -6.73 8.99 -11.17
N GLY A 132 -6.12 9.14 -9.98
CA GLY A 132 -4.75 9.63 -9.83
C GLY A 132 -3.67 8.57 -9.95
N CYS A 133 -4.02 7.30 -10.03
CA CYS A 133 -3.04 6.23 -10.12
C CYS A 133 -2.36 6.20 -11.48
N THR A 134 -1.05 5.86 -11.46
CA THR A 134 -0.29 5.60 -12.68
C THR A 134 -0.81 4.33 -13.37
N GLN A 135 -1.17 3.33 -12.57
CA GLN A 135 -1.69 2.07 -13.08
C GLN A 135 -2.63 1.45 -12.04
N VAL A 136 -3.70 0.81 -12.52
CA VAL A 136 -4.68 0.12 -11.67
C VAL A 136 -4.89 -1.29 -12.21
N SER A 137 -4.83 -2.27 -11.30
CA SER A 137 -5.17 -3.66 -11.59
C SER A 137 -6.18 -4.10 -10.54
N VAL A 138 -7.28 -4.70 -10.98
CA VAL A 138 -8.32 -5.18 -10.08
C VAL A 138 -8.45 -6.69 -10.20
N ARG A 139 -8.93 -7.32 -9.14
CA ARG A 139 -9.26 -8.74 -9.17
C ARG A 139 -10.77 -8.91 -9.27
N ASP A 140 -11.16 -10.04 -9.77
CA ASP A 140 -12.58 -10.39 -9.95
C ASP A 140 -13.26 -10.66 -8.60
#